data_6ce175b9a85b19ba44ec3a908b6a11f1
#
_entry.id   6ce175b9a85b19ba44ec3a908b6a11f1
#
_cell.length_a   1.000
_cell.length_b   1.000
_cell.length_c   1.000
_cell.angle_alpha   90.00
_cell.angle_beta   90.00
_cell.angle_gamma   90.00
#
_symmetry.space_group_name_H-M   'P 1'
#
loop_
_entity.id
_entity.type
_entity.pdbx_description
1 polymer ?
#
loop_
_entity_poly.entity_id
_entity_poly.type
_entity_poly.pdbx_seq_one_letter_code
_entity_poly.pdbx_strand_id
1 'polypeptide(L)'
;MSHHCQRKHTCSGLTLLTLVLVTAALQAGDWPQWRGPNRNGHATSEGLRKEWPKDGPTVRWQVNHVGVGYSSLAIAGDRIVTQGDLNGVEHVICLSAKDGKVLWTVQPGPLATLLAERINQELQRLDKDKNGAVSELEALAGFGWRFNDYDQPTADSDASAAALAVARTARVFTGVDKDGDNLLSFSEANAARIDRFTNIDVSSKQADPEALAQQRAQSLLKVLDKDKDQRVSREESRRSELDRPFNKTDLPEEGTKKGDQLLTIAEISGYLLKYESGKDGSVSRQELTDYYTKHHALRDGVLSSTELRRAYGGYRNGMGNGPRGTPTIDGDHVFVEGGNGDVSCLDITSGKTIWHINLSKDFGGGRPGWGYSESPLIEDDLMIVTPGGKKGTVLALNKYTGAVKWQSNTMTQGAHYASAVTATIGGVRQVIQFARSNVFGVRLSNGEVMWSYSSAANGTANCATPIVADNHVFASSAYGTGGGLTRIQVVDGKQVSEEVYFEKRMANHHGGIVKVGDYMYGFGSGGLICMNFLTGEIAWRARSVGKGSLIYADGMLYLLGENHQVALAEATPEEYREHGTFKIASHGRPSWAHACIAGDTLYIRDQESLTAYDISSD
;
A
#
# COMPACT_ATOMS: atom_id res chain seq x y z
N MET A 1 39.73 89.16 -7.33
CA MET A 1 38.43 88.93 -7.91
C MET A 1 38.11 87.45 -7.75
N SER A 2 37.13 87.19 -6.89
CA SER A 2 36.70 85.91 -6.42
C SER A 2 35.79 85.20 -7.43
N HIS A 3 36.02 83.91 -7.62
CA HIS A 3 34.96 83.06 -8.17
C HIS A 3 34.76 81.85 -7.25
N HIS A 4 33.59 81.85 -6.61
CA HIS A 4 32.99 80.74 -5.85
C HIS A 4 32.54 79.62 -6.81
N CYS A 5 32.97 78.40 -6.58
CA CYS A 5 32.40 77.20 -7.26
C CYS A 5 31.63 76.38 -6.20
N GLN A 6 30.31 76.35 -6.29
CA GLN A 6 29.43 75.51 -5.46
C GLN A 6 29.45 74.09 -5.98
N ARG A 7 29.86 73.13 -5.16
CA ARG A 7 29.63 71.68 -5.39
C ARG A 7 28.28 71.29 -4.83
N LYS A 8 27.41 70.75 -5.72
CA LYS A 8 26.19 70.06 -5.37
C LYS A 8 26.52 68.65 -4.89
N HIS A 9 26.22 68.28 -3.67
CA HIS A 9 26.21 66.91 -3.20
C HIS A 9 24.86 66.28 -3.52
N THR A 10 24.84 65.26 -4.41
CA THR A 10 23.74 64.35 -4.61
C THR A 10 23.87 63.20 -3.61
N CYS A 11 22.97 63.13 -2.61
CA CYS A 11 22.81 61.95 -1.75
C CYS A 11 22.05 60.87 -2.53
N SER A 12 22.75 59.80 -2.88
CA SER A 12 22.11 58.56 -3.31
C SER A 12 21.70 57.75 -2.08
N GLY A 13 20.40 57.73 -1.80
CA GLY A 13 19.85 56.89 -0.78
C GLY A 13 19.87 55.43 -1.25
N LEU A 14 20.71 54.59 -0.64
CA LEU A 14 20.74 53.13 -0.77
C LEU A 14 19.61 52.58 0.13
N THR A 15 18.45 52.22 -0.46
CA THR A 15 17.40 51.50 0.26
C THR A 15 17.83 50.02 0.40
N LEU A 16 18.29 49.66 1.60
CA LEU A 16 18.56 48.28 1.97
C LEU A 16 17.23 47.54 2.08
N LEU A 17 16.89 46.75 1.10
CA LEU A 17 15.78 45.80 1.18
C LEU A 17 16.22 44.63 2.07
N THR A 18 15.86 44.66 3.35
CA THR A 18 16.05 43.52 4.26
C THR A 18 15.05 42.44 3.87
N LEU A 19 15.52 41.43 3.17
CA LEU A 19 14.78 40.20 2.93
C LEU A 19 14.70 39.46 4.28
N VAL A 20 13.57 39.57 4.97
CA VAL A 20 13.29 38.75 6.16
C VAL A 20 12.97 37.36 5.64
N LEU A 21 13.97 36.48 5.64
CA LEU A 21 13.75 35.04 5.53
C LEU A 21 13.05 34.61 6.84
N VAL A 22 11.74 34.51 6.80
CA VAL A 22 10.95 33.84 7.85
C VAL A 22 11.15 32.34 7.62
N THR A 23 12.22 31.78 8.18
CA THR A 23 12.29 30.34 8.36
C THR A 23 11.21 29.99 9.37
N ALA A 24 10.18 29.25 8.95
CA ALA A 24 9.21 28.68 9.88
C ALA A 24 10.00 27.73 10.81
N ALA A 25 10.34 28.21 11.99
CA ALA A 25 10.89 27.36 13.03
C ALA A 25 9.83 26.35 13.43
N LEU A 26 10.17 25.05 13.51
CA LEU A 26 9.31 24.03 14.08
C LEU A 26 8.81 24.53 15.45
N GLN A 27 7.49 24.63 15.61
CA GLN A 27 6.91 25.00 16.89
C GLN A 27 6.95 23.79 17.83
N ALA A 28 7.11 24.04 19.11
CA ALA A 28 6.96 22.99 20.12
C ALA A 28 5.58 22.34 19.95
N GLY A 29 5.57 21.00 19.73
CA GLY A 29 4.35 20.25 19.49
C GLY A 29 4.08 19.85 18.03
N ASP A 30 4.94 20.24 17.05
CA ASP A 30 4.81 19.78 15.67
C ASP A 30 5.13 18.28 15.51
N TRP A 31 4.55 17.65 14.46
CA TRP A 31 4.81 16.27 14.04
C TRP A 31 5.17 16.22 12.55
N PRO A 32 6.32 16.79 12.14
CA PRO A 32 6.55 17.19 10.75
C PRO A 32 6.88 16.03 9.80
N GLN A 33 7.05 14.82 10.30
CA GLN A 33 7.47 13.67 9.51
C GLN A 33 7.07 12.34 10.15
N TRP A 34 7.38 11.24 9.49
CA TRP A 34 7.23 9.88 9.97
C TRP A 34 7.77 9.71 11.39
N ARG A 35 6.89 9.29 12.32
CA ARG A 35 7.19 9.04 13.73
C ARG A 35 7.73 10.26 14.51
N GLY A 36 7.26 11.46 14.13
CA GLY A 36 7.53 12.70 14.85
C GLY A 36 8.87 13.36 14.52
N PRO A 37 9.21 14.44 15.24
CA PRO A 37 10.33 15.30 14.87
C PRO A 37 11.68 14.56 14.80
N ASN A 38 11.87 13.53 15.61
CA ASN A 38 13.12 12.75 15.67
C ASN A 38 12.98 11.33 15.06
N ARG A 39 11.90 11.02 14.35
CA ARG A 39 11.59 9.72 13.75
C ARG A 39 11.63 8.53 14.73
N ASN A 40 11.48 8.79 16.02
CA ASN A 40 11.57 7.82 17.12
C ASN A 40 10.23 7.45 17.75
N GLY A 41 9.13 8.06 17.29
CA GLY A 41 7.78 7.82 17.81
C GLY A 41 7.44 8.63 19.05
N HIS A 42 8.22 9.66 19.38
CA HIS A 42 7.99 10.55 20.51
C HIS A 42 7.40 11.87 20.05
N ALA A 43 6.28 12.28 20.67
CA ALA A 43 5.83 13.66 20.65
C ALA A 43 6.58 14.47 21.72
N THR A 44 6.72 15.77 21.45
CA THR A 44 7.32 16.73 22.41
C THR A 44 6.30 17.40 23.30
N SER A 45 5.02 17.01 23.18
CA SER A 45 3.91 17.59 23.95
C SER A 45 3.95 17.12 25.40
N GLU A 46 3.62 18.05 26.30
CA GLU A 46 3.54 17.85 27.76
C GLU A 46 2.19 18.34 28.28
N GLY A 47 1.83 17.97 29.53
CA GLY A 47 0.56 18.34 30.14
C GLY A 47 -0.63 17.64 29.47
N LEU A 48 -0.44 16.43 28.99
CA LEU A 48 -1.48 15.65 28.34
C LEU A 48 -2.30 14.85 29.37
N ARG A 49 -3.57 14.58 29.02
CA ARG A 49 -4.48 13.76 29.82
C ARG A 49 -3.92 12.36 30.08
N LYS A 50 -3.88 11.95 31.35
CA LYS A 50 -3.31 10.65 31.77
C LYS A 50 -4.35 9.53 31.89
N GLU A 51 -5.64 9.87 31.82
CA GLU A 51 -6.75 8.92 31.86
C GLU A 51 -7.83 9.33 30.88
N TRP A 52 -8.37 8.38 30.15
CA TRP A 52 -9.44 8.67 29.20
C TRP A 52 -10.82 8.33 29.77
N PRO A 53 -11.85 9.11 29.43
CA PRO A 53 -13.25 8.75 29.67
C PRO A 53 -13.58 7.40 29.03
N LYS A 54 -14.65 6.75 29.50
CA LYS A 54 -15.11 5.45 29.01
C LYS A 54 -15.31 5.39 27.49
N ASP A 55 -15.73 6.51 26.87
CA ASP A 55 -15.99 6.61 25.43
C ASP A 55 -14.81 7.24 24.66
N GLY A 56 -13.64 7.35 25.30
CA GLY A 56 -12.43 7.95 24.76
C GLY A 56 -12.40 9.48 24.85
N PRO A 57 -11.34 10.11 24.29
CA PRO A 57 -11.19 11.56 24.27
C PRO A 57 -12.25 12.22 23.38
N THR A 58 -12.57 13.50 23.70
CA THR A 58 -13.52 14.29 22.92
C THR A 58 -13.02 14.51 21.49
N VAL A 59 -13.89 14.31 20.51
CA VAL A 59 -13.60 14.62 19.10
C VAL A 59 -13.66 16.14 18.90
N ARG A 60 -12.56 16.74 18.45
CA ARG A 60 -12.51 18.15 18.02
C ARG A 60 -13.15 18.31 16.64
N TRP A 61 -12.77 17.44 15.72
CA TRP A 61 -13.34 17.35 14.37
C TRP A 61 -13.03 16.00 13.72
N GLN A 62 -13.83 15.66 12.71
CA GLN A 62 -13.64 14.48 11.86
C GLN A 62 -13.96 14.81 10.41
N VAL A 63 -13.16 14.28 9.48
CA VAL A 63 -13.37 14.41 8.03
C VAL A 63 -13.18 13.06 7.33
N ASN A 64 -13.84 12.86 6.16
CA ASN A 64 -13.84 11.59 5.42
C ASN A 64 -13.42 11.81 3.95
N HIS A 65 -12.47 12.70 3.70
CA HIS A 65 -12.05 13.06 2.35
C HIS A 65 -10.53 13.07 2.15
N VAL A 66 -9.78 12.35 3.01
CA VAL A 66 -8.33 12.24 2.86
C VAL A 66 -7.89 11.09 1.94
N GLY A 67 -8.85 10.49 1.24
CA GLY A 67 -8.62 9.41 0.29
C GLY A 67 -8.18 8.09 0.94
N VAL A 68 -8.33 7.00 0.20
CA VAL A 68 -7.95 5.66 0.66
C VAL A 68 -6.43 5.52 0.73
N GLY A 69 -5.90 4.91 1.79
CA GLY A 69 -4.46 4.66 1.94
C GLY A 69 -4.02 4.46 3.37
N TYR A 70 -2.73 4.27 3.55
CA TYR A 70 -2.10 4.02 4.85
C TYR A 70 -1.03 5.06 5.20
N SER A 71 -0.91 6.13 4.43
CA SER A 71 -0.06 7.28 4.77
C SER A 71 -0.48 7.84 6.11
N SER A 72 0.46 8.06 7.03
CA SER A 72 0.21 8.82 8.23
C SER A 72 0.26 10.32 7.93
N LEU A 73 0.40 11.16 8.93
CA LEU A 73 0.33 12.60 8.82
C LEU A 73 1.69 13.24 9.06
N ALA A 74 1.96 14.34 8.36
CA ALA A 74 2.96 15.33 8.72
C ALA A 74 2.22 16.60 9.15
N ILE A 75 2.57 17.16 10.31
CA ILE A 75 1.89 18.30 10.91
C ILE A 75 2.91 19.35 11.29
N ALA A 76 2.76 20.55 10.77
CA ALA A 76 3.60 21.70 11.12
C ALA A 76 2.74 22.98 11.14
N GLY A 77 2.74 23.66 12.27
CA GLY A 77 1.90 24.80 12.51
C GLY A 77 0.41 24.49 12.32
N ASP A 78 -0.24 25.21 11.44
CA ASP A 78 -1.67 25.05 11.12
C ASP A 78 -1.97 24.06 9.97
N ARG A 79 -0.96 23.32 9.49
CA ARG A 79 -1.08 22.46 8.31
C ARG A 79 -0.88 20.99 8.63
N ILE A 80 -1.76 20.18 8.09
CA ILE A 80 -1.65 18.72 8.06
C ILE A 80 -1.47 18.31 6.62
N VAL A 81 -0.43 17.53 6.31
CA VAL A 81 -0.21 16.96 4.99
C VAL A 81 -0.25 15.44 5.06
N THR A 82 -0.97 14.83 4.14
CA THR A 82 -1.06 13.38 3.98
C THR A 82 -1.16 13.00 2.50
N GLN A 83 -1.09 11.72 2.20
CA GLN A 83 -1.31 11.18 0.87
C GLN A 83 -2.51 10.24 0.87
N GLY A 84 -3.32 10.26 -0.18
CA GLY A 84 -4.49 9.40 -0.31
C GLY A 84 -4.87 9.15 -1.77
N ASP A 85 -5.54 8.04 -1.99
CA ASP A 85 -6.14 7.72 -3.28
C ASP A 85 -7.57 8.30 -3.32
N LEU A 86 -7.76 9.31 -4.14
CA LEU A 86 -9.06 9.91 -4.42
C LEU A 86 -9.55 9.37 -5.77
N ASN A 87 -10.65 8.64 -5.76
CA ASN A 87 -11.24 8.06 -6.97
C ASN A 87 -10.26 7.24 -7.83
N GLY A 88 -9.35 6.51 -7.17
CA GLY A 88 -8.40 5.64 -7.85
C GLY A 88 -7.11 6.32 -8.31
N VAL A 89 -6.85 7.55 -7.86
CA VAL A 89 -5.65 8.33 -8.22
C VAL A 89 -4.97 8.83 -6.94
N GLU A 90 -3.64 8.66 -6.86
CA GLU A 90 -2.86 9.15 -5.72
C GLU A 90 -2.78 10.68 -5.72
N HIS A 91 -3.06 11.27 -4.57
CA HIS A 91 -2.99 12.71 -4.32
C HIS A 91 -2.20 13.03 -3.05
N VAL A 92 -1.61 14.19 -3.01
CA VAL A 92 -1.16 14.85 -1.78
C VAL A 92 -2.23 15.84 -1.37
N ILE A 93 -2.58 15.81 -0.10
CA ILE A 93 -3.71 16.55 0.47
C ILE A 93 -3.19 17.36 1.66
N CYS A 94 -3.41 18.66 1.63
CA CYS A 94 -3.12 19.56 2.75
C CYS A 94 -4.43 20.03 3.38
N LEU A 95 -4.48 19.96 4.70
CA LEU A 95 -5.65 20.30 5.50
C LEU A 95 -5.25 21.36 6.55
N SER A 96 -6.23 22.13 6.99
CA SER A 96 -6.11 22.96 8.19
C SER A 96 -6.11 22.07 9.43
N ALA A 97 -5.14 22.23 10.32
CA ALA A 97 -5.08 21.50 11.59
C ALA A 97 -6.22 21.91 12.54
N LYS A 98 -6.78 23.12 12.36
CA LYS A 98 -7.84 23.67 13.18
C LYS A 98 -9.18 22.94 13.01
N ASP A 99 -9.55 22.61 11.77
CA ASP A 99 -10.92 22.15 11.45
C ASP A 99 -10.98 21.06 10.36
N GLY A 100 -9.82 20.56 9.89
CA GLY A 100 -9.74 19.51 8.88
C GLY A 100 -10.13 19.94 7.47
N LYS A 101 -10.38 21.25 7.21
CA LYS A 101 -10.72 21.72 5.86
C LYS A 101 -9.56 21.55 4.91
N VAL A 102 -9.85 21.10 3.68
CA VAL A 102 -8.86 21.01 2.61
C VAL A 102 -8.40 22.41 2.21
N LEU A 103 -7.09 22.62 2.30
CA LEU A 103 -6.42 23.83 1.82
C LEU A 103 -6.03 23.70 0.35
N TRP A 104 -5.49 22.55 -0.02
CA TRP A 104 -5.22 22.17 -1.40
C TRP A 104 -5.12 20.64 -1.56
N THR A 105 -5.33 20.17 -2.79
CA THR A 105 -5.19 18.77 -3.19
C THR A 105 -4.53 18.74 -4.57
N VAL A 106 -3.45 17.96 -4.73
CA VAL A 106 -2.68 17.89 -5.98
C VAL A 106 -2.25 16.47 -6.31
N GLN A 107 -2.13 16.20 -7.60
CA GLN A 107 -1.35 15.05 -8.10
C GLN A 107 0.10 15.54 -8.26
N PRO A 108 1.08 14.97 -7.53
CA PRO A 108 2.43 15.50 -7.55
C PRO A 108 3.14 15.25 -8.88
N GLY A 109 3.97 16.17 -9.30
CA GLY A 109 4.80 16.08 -10.50
C GLY A 109 4.00 16.03 -11.81
N PRO A 110 4.50 15.32 -12.83
CA PRO A 110 3.83 15.15 -14.11
C PRO A 110 2.76 14.08 -14.11
N LEU A 111 2.37 13.50 -12.95
CA LEU A 111 1.52 12.32 -12.86
C LEU A 111 0.16 12.50 -13.55
N ALA A 112 -0.44 13.67 -13.46
CA ALA A 112 -1.71 13.95 -14.13
C ALA A 112 -1.57 13.87 -15.67
N THR A 113 -0.50 14.44 -16.23
CA THR A 113 -0.20 14.40 -17.67
C THR A 113 0.16 12.98 -18.11
N LEU A 114 1.06 12.30 -17.38
CA LEU A 114 1.46 10.92 -17.69
C LEU A 114 0.28 9.95 -17.62
N LEU A 115 -0.64 10.16 -16.69
CA LEU A 115 -1.85 9.37 -16.59
C LEU A 115 -2.78 9.60 -17.78
N ALA A 116 -2.97 10.84 -18.21
CA ALA A 116 -3.78 11.18 -19.38
C ALA A 116 -3.18 10.57 -20.66
N GLU A 117 -1.88 10.68 -20.86
CA GLU A 117 -1.17 10.07 -21.98
C GLU A 117 -1.32 8.54 -21.98
N ARG A 118 -1.17 7.90 -20.83
CA ARG A 118 -1.34 6.46 -20.70
C ARG A 118 -2.75 6.01 -21.03
N ILE A 119 -3.77 6.72 -20.56
CA ILE A 119 -5.17 6.42 -20.87
C ILE A 119 -5.41 6.52 -22.36
N ASN A 120 -4.90 7.57 -23.01
CA ASN A 120 -5.02 7.74 -24.46
C ASN A 120 -4.33 6.60 -25.23
N GLN A 121 -3.14 6.17 -24.78
CA GLN A 121 -2.43 5.02 -25.37
C GLN A 121 -3.22 3.71 -25.21
N GLU A 122 -3.81 3.47 -24.03
CA GLU A 122 -4.61 2.27 -23.79
C GLU A 122 -5.92 2.30 -24.59
N LEU A 123 -6.59 3.42 -24.71
CA LEU A 123 -7.75 3.58 -25.58
C LEU A 123 -7.37 3.31 -27.04
N GLN A 124 -6.31 3.90 -27.56
CA GLN A 124 -5.84 3.62 -28.92
C GLN A 124 -5.51 2.15 -29.18
N ARG A 125 -5.02 1.45 -28.15
CA ARG A 125 -4.63 0.04 -28.23
C ARG A 125 -5.82 -0.91 -28.12
N LEU A 126 -6.77 -0.62 -27.23
CA LEU A 126 -7.85 -1.54 -26.83
C LEU A 126 -9.19 -1.21 -27.47
N ASP A 127 -9.58 0.05 -27.56
CA ASP A 127 -10.83 0.53 -28.14
C ASP A 127 -10.81 0.33 -29.68
N LYS A 128 -11.33 -0.80 -30.13
CA LYS A 128 -11.29 -1.21 -31.54
C LYS A 128 -12.41 -0.58 -32.36
N ASP A 129 -13.55 -0.34 -31.75
CA ASP A 129 -14.71 0.27 -32.39
C ASP A 129 -14.68 1.81 -32.32
N LYS A 130 -13.68 2.40 -31.62
CA LYS A 130 -13.45 3.84 -31.46
C LYS A 130 -14.61 4.61 -30.84
N ASN A 131 -15.32 3.97 -29.89
CA ASN A 131 -16.42 4.59 -29.17
C ASN A 131 -15.96 5.41 -27.93
N GLY A 132 -14.67 5.45 -27.63
CA GLY A 132 -14.07 6.20 -26.52
C GLY A 132 -14.08 5.43 -25.18
N ALA A 133 -14.42 4.14 -25.19
CA ALA A 133 -14.43 3.27 -24.03
C ALA A 133 -13.85 1.90 -24.40
N VAL A 134 -13.57 1.07 -23.39
CA VAL A 134 -13.05 -0.28 -23.61
C VAL A 134 -14.07 -1.29 -23.11
N SER A 135 -14.68 -2.01 -24.01
CA SER A 135 -15.62 -3.08 -23.68
C SER A 135 -14.94 -4.27 -23.03
N GLU A 136 -15.70 -5.12 -22.35
CA GLU A 136 -15.21 -6.36 -21.72
C GLU A 136 -14.41 -7.24 -22.69
N LEU A 137 -14.87 -7.36 -23.93
CA LEU A 137 -14.17 -8.14 -24.96
C LEU A 137 -12.87 -7.50 -25.44
N GLU A 138 -12.87 -6.20 -25.63
CA GLU A 138 -11.66 -5.44 -25.98
C GLU A 138 -10.63 -5.46 -24.86
N ALA A 139 -11.08 -5.48 -23.60
CA ALA A 139 -10.24 -5.54 -22.42
C ALA A 139 -9.47 -6.86 -22.25
N LEU A 140 -9.83 -7.93 -22.96
CA LEU A 140 -9.18 -9.25 -22.85
C LEU A 140 -7.65 -9.18 -23.05
N ALA A 141 -7.19 -8.28 -23.92
CA ALA A 141 -5.76 -8.08 -24.20
C ALA A 141 -5.02 -7.30 -23.10
N GLY A 142 -5.73 -6.54 -22.24
CA GLY A 142 -5.12 -5.65 -21.25
C GLY A 142 -5.49 -5.98 -19.80
N PHE A 143 -6.77 -6.11 -19.51
CA PHE A 143 -7.29 -6.25 -18.14
C PHE A 143 -7.64 -7.70 -17.76
N GLY A 144 -8.12 -8.48 -18.74
CA GLY A 144 -8.52 -9.87 -18.52
C GLY A 144 -9.54 -9.99 -17.37
N TRP A 145 -9.28 -10.91 -16.42
CA TRP A 145 -10.14 -11.18 -15.26
C TRP A 145 -10.30 -9.99 -14.30
N ARG A 146 -9.44 -8.97 -14.38
CA ARG A 146 -9.51 -7.75 -13.53
C ARG A 146 -10.46 -6.69 -14.09
N PHE A 147 -11.06 -6.90 -15.26
CA PHE A 147 -11.99 -5.95 -15.85
C PHE A 147 -13.10 -5.52 -14.86
N ASN A 148 -13.75 -6.48 -14.23
CA ASN A 148 -14.81 -6.24 -13.26
C ASN A 148 -14.37 -5.52 -11.96
N ASP A 149 -13.05 -5.43 -11.68
CA ASP A 149 -12.54 -4.65 -10.55
C ASP A 149 -12.63 -3.15 -10.83
N TYR A 150 -12.65 -2.76 -12.10
CA TYR A 150 -12.61 -1.37 -12.56
C TYR A 150 -13.95 -0.89 -13.15
N ASP A 151 -14.72 -1.77 -13.79
CA ASP A 151 -16.09 -1.53 -14.23
C ASP A 151 -16.97 -1.30 -12.96
N GLN A 152 -17.30 -0.06 -12.71
CA GLN A 152 -18.03 0.36 -11.50
C GLN A 152 -19.51 0.54 -11.78
N PRO A 153 -20.39 0.38 -10.77
CA PRO A 153 -21.78 0.72 -10.92
C PRO A 153 -21.95 2.18 -11.34
N THR A 154 -22.71 2.40 -12.42
CA THR A 154 -23.01 3.74 -12.93
C THR A 154 -24.10 4.37 -12.05
N ALA A 155 -23.70 5.29 -11.16
CA ALA A 155 -24.63 5.98 -10.26
C ALA A 155 -25.60 6.94 -10.97
N ASP A 156 -25.24 7.37 -12.19
CA ASP A 156 -25.94 8.41 -12.93
C ASP A 156 -26.67 7.90 -14.18
N SER A 157 -26.78 6.57 -14.38
CA SER A 157 -27.56 6.06 -15.52
C SER A 157 -29.02 5.87 -15.13
N ASP A 158 -29.93 6.46 -15.89
CA ASP A 158 -31.40 6.17 -15.83
C ASP A 158 -31.70 4.71 -16.24
N ALA A 159 -30.70 3.95 -16.67
CA ALA A 159 -30.87 2.57 -17.08
C ALA A 159 -30.97 1.65 -15.86
N SER A 160 -32.00 0.82 -15.85
CA SER A 160 -32.17 -0.22 -14.83
C SER A 160 -31.05 -1.27 -14.92
N ALA A 161 -30.72 -1.94 -13.80
CA ALA A 161 -29.73 -3.03 -13.77
C ALA A 161 -30.04 -4.11 -14.82
N ALA A 162 -31.32 -4.40 -15.07
CA ALA A 162 -31.74 -5.34 -16.10
C ALA A 162 -31.44 -4.85 -17.53
N ALA A 163 -31.64 -3.56 -17.81
CA ALA A 163 -31.35 -2.99 -19.13
C ALA A 163 -29.84 -3.01 -19.43
N LEU A 164 -29.00 -2.69 -18.43
CA LEU A 164 -27.54 -2.77 -18.56
C LEU A 164 -27.05 -4.20 -18.75
N ALA A 165 -27.64 -5.16 -18.01
CA ALA A 165 -27.32 -6.58 -18.17
C ALA A 165 -27.69 -7.10 -19.57
N VAL A 166 -28.85 -6.72 -20.11
CA VAL A 166 -29.26 -7.06 -21.48
C VAL A 166 -28.27 -6.50 -22.52
N ALA A 167 -27.91 -5.23 -22.40
CA ALA A 167 -26.96 -4.59 -23.32
C ALA A 167 -25.58 -5.25 -23.26
N ARG A 168 -25.09 -5.58 -22.06
CA ARG A 168 -23.81 -6.29 -21.83
C ARG A 168 -23.86 -7.69 -22.45
N THR A 169 -24.93 -8.46 -22.19
CA THR A 169 -25.13 -9.79 -22.79
C THR A 169 -25.11 -9.73 -24.31
N ALA A 170 -25.82 -8.76 -24.91
CA ALA A 170 -25.85 -8.61 -26.37
C ALA A 170 -24.46 -8.38 -26.97
N ARG A 171 -23.62 -7.52 -26.34
CA ARG A 171 -22.23 -7.31 -26.79
C ARG A 171 -21.38 -8.57 -26.72
N VAL A 172 -21.50 -9.32 -25.61
CA VAL A 172 -20.74 -10.58 -25.45
C VAL A 172 -21.13 -11.57 -26.54
N PHE A 173 -22.40 -11.82 -26.76
CA PHE A 173 -22.86 -12.73 -27.81
C PHE A 173 -22.40 -12.29 -29.20
N THR A 174 -22.54 -11.01 -29.54
CA THR A 174 -22.08 -10.49 -30.86
C THR A 174 -20.58 -10.73 -31.08
N GLY A 175 -19.80 -10.73 -30.02
CA GLY A 175 -18.33 -10.89 -30.13
C GLY A 175 -17.83 -12.35 -30.11
N VAL A 176 -18.56 -13.28 -29.51
CA VAL A 176 -18.04 -14.64 -29.24
C VAL A 176 -18.93 -15.81 -29.70
N ASP A 177 -20.23 -15.62 -29.89
CA ASP A 177 -21.12 -16.58 -30.51
C ASP A 177 -20.78 -16.67 -32.02
N LYS A 178 -19.91 -17.62 -32.37
CA LYS A 178 -19.32 -17.70 -33.72
C LYS A 178 -20.15 -18.51 -34.69
N ASP A 179 -20.89 -19.47 -34.18
CA ASP A 179 -21.74 -20.33 -35.00
C ASP A 179 -23.18 -19.78 -35.13
N GLY A 180 -23.51 -18.74 -34.32
CA GLY A 180 -24.75 -18.00 -34.41
C GLY A 180 -25.95 -18.77 -33.87
N ASP A 181 -25.75 -19.76 -33.03
CA ASP A 181 -26.80 -20.60 -32.47
C ASP A 181 -27.52 -19.95 -31.28
N ASN A 182 -27.10 -18.76 -30.85
CA ASN A 182 -27.58 -18.01 -29.69
C ASN A 182 -27.35 -18.71 -28.32
N LEU A 183 -26.37 -19.59 -28.27
CA LEU A 183 -25.85 -20.23 -27.08
C LEU A 183 -24.33 -19.96 -27.01
N LEU A 184 -23.78 -19.88 -25.81
CA LEU A 184 -22.33 -19.86 -25.63
C LEU A 184 -21.87 -21.22 -25.15
N SER A 185 -21.13 -21.93 -25.99
CA SER A 185 -20.39 -23.11 -25.57
C SER A 185 -19.29 -22.75 -24.57
N PHE A 186 -18.78 -23.74 -23.84
CA PHE A 186 -17.62 -23.54 -22.97
C PHE A 186 -16.42 -22.94 -23.72
N SER A 187 -16.19 -23.33 -24.96
CA SER A 187 -15.10 -22.81 -25.78
C SER A 187 -15.25 -21.33 -26.08
N GLU A 188 -16.44 -20.90 -26.44
CA GLU A 188 -16.76 -19.49 -26.73
C GLU A 188 -16.73 -18.63 -25.47
N ALA A 189 -17.34 -19.09 -24.38
CA ALA A 189 -17.30 -18.45 -23.09
C ALA A 189 -15.85 -18.33 -22.56
N ASN A 190 -15.03 -19.34 -22.74
CA ASN A 190 -13.61 -19.31 -22.36
C ASN A 190 -12.80 -18.35 -23.26
N ALA A 191 -13.12 -18.25 -24.55
CA ALA A 191 -12.52 -17.25 -25.42
C ALA A 191 -12.82 -15.82 -24.98
N ALA A 192 -14.03 -15.58 -24.46
CA ALA A 192 -14.45 -14.31 -23.85
C ALA A 192 -13.98 -14.15 -22.40
N ARG A 193 -13.28 -15.13 -21.83
CA ARG A 193 -12.89 -15.19 -20.42
C ARG A 193 -14.05 -14.93 -19.45
N ILE A 194 -15.22 -15.45 -19.79
CA ILE A 194 -16.37 -15.44 -18.90
C ILE A 194 -16.05 -16.37 -17.73
N ASP A 195 -15.72 -15.78 -16.59
CA ASP A 195 -15.44 -16.53 -15.38
C ASP A 195 -16.69 -17.24 -14.87
N ARG A 196 -16.50 -18.46 -14.37
CA ARG A 196 -17.57 -19.24 -13.74
C ARG A 196 -18.69 -19.69 -14.68
N PHE A 197 -18.34 -20.03 -15.91
CA PHE A 197 -19.28 -20.61 -16.89
C PHE A 197 -20.25 -21.61 -16.24
N THR A 198 -19.76 -22.57 -15.48
CA THR A 198 -20.56 -23.59 -14.79
C THR A 198 -21.51 -23.03 -13.70
N ASN A 199 -21.31 -21.78 -13.28
CA ASN A 199 -22.24 -21.11 -12.36
C ASN A 199 -23.32 -20.30 -13.09
N ILE A 200 -23.11 -20.03 -14.39
CA ILE A 200 -24.03 -19.31 -15.26
C ILE A 200 -24.96 -20.31 -15.93
N ASP A 201 -24.41 -21.42 -16.44
CA ASP A 201 -25.19 -22.57 -16.92
C ASP A 201 -26.01 -23.15 -15.76
N VAL A 202 -27.29 -22.89 -15.75
CA VAL A 202 -28.20 -23.33 -14.69
C VAL A 202 -28.94 -24.58 -15.06
N SER A 203 -29.30 -25.40 -14.06
CA SER A 203 -29.97 -26.69 -14.28
C SER A 203 -31.35 -26.50 -14.89
N SER A 204 -31.65 -27.21 -15.98
CA SER A 204 -32.96 -27.31 -16.55
C SER A 204 -33.86 -28.22 -15.70
N LYS A 205 -35.00 -27.70 -15.25
CA LYS A 205 -35.98 -28.46 -14.50
C LYS A 205 -36.81 -29.44 -15.37
N GLN A 206 -36.71 -29.31 -16.68
CA GLN A 206 -37.53 -30.07 -17.65
C GLN A 206 -36.77 -31.21 -18.34
N ALA A 207 -35.46 -31.26 -18.23
CA ALA A 207 -34.63 -32.29 -18.88
C ALA A 207 -34.25 -33.41 -17.90
N ASP A 208 -34.15 -34.63 -18.41
CA ASP A 208 -33.60 -35.75 -17.67
C ASP A 208 -32.09 -35.53 -17.43
N PRO A 209 -31.66 -35.42 -16.17
CA PRO A 209 -30.25 -35.14 -15.85
C PRO A 209 -29.27 -36.22 -16.36
N GLU A 210 -29.68 -37.48 -16.41
CA GLU A 210 -28.83 -38.58 -16.90
C GLU A 210 -28.65 -38.49 -18.42
N ALA A 211 -29.73 -38.21 -19.15
CA ALA A 211 -29.67 -38.04 -20.60
C ALA A 211 -28.82 -36.81 -20.98
N LEU A 212 -28.96 -35.69 -20.27
CA LEU A 212 -28.12 -34.51 -20.50
C LEU A 212 -26.65 -34.78 -20.21
N ALA A 213 -26.32 -35.42 -19.08
CA ALA A 213 -24.95 -35.75 -18.73
C ALA A 213 -24.31 -36.68 -19.79
N GLN A 214 -25.04 -37.65 -20.30
CA GLN A 214 -24.60 -38.55 -21.36
C GLN A 214 -24.39 -37.83 -22.70
N GLN A 215 -25.32 -37.00 -23.11
CA GLN A 215 -25.21 -36.20 -24.33
C GLN A 215 -24.03 -35.24 -24.28
N ARG A 216 -23.83 -34.55 -23.14
CA ARG A 216 -22.70 -33.65 -22.94
C ARG A 216 -21.37 -34.37 -22.91
N ALA A 217 -21.30 -35.54 -22.26
CA ALA A 217 -20.09 -36.37 -22.27
C ALA A 217 -19.70 -36.83 -23.71
N GLN A 218 -20.69 -37.21 -24.53
CA GLN A 218 -20.47 -37.55 -25.94
C GLN A 218 -19.96 -36.33 -26.74
N SER A 219 -20.55 -35.16 -26.52
CA SER A 219 -20.14 -33.94 -27.19
C SER A 219 -18.69 -33.55 -26.81
N LEU A 220 -18.33 -33.65 -25.52
CA LEU A 220 -16.96 -33.43 -25.04
C LEU A 220 -15.96 -34.39 -25.63
N LEU A 221 -16.26 -35.69 -25.64
CA LEU A 221 -15.42 -36.70 -26.26
C LEU A 221 -15.18 -36.38 -27.74
N LYS A 222 -16.23 -36.09 -28.49
CA LYS A 222 -16.13 -35.75 -29.92
C LYS A 222 -15.21 -34.55 -30.20
N VAL A 223 -15.14 -33.59 -29.29
CA VAL A 223 -14.31 -32.36 -29.44
C VAL A 223 -12.89 -32.59 -28.94
N LEU A 224 -12.72 -33.31 -27.83
CA LEU A 224 -11.45 -33.38 -27.11
C LEU A 224 -10.59 -34.58 -27.54
N ASP A 225 -11.18 -35.73 -27.88
CA ASP A 225 -10.51 -36.93 -28.36
C ASP A 225 -9.93 -36.69 -29.77
N LYS A 226 -8.66 -36.32 -29.82
CA LYS A 226 -7.98 -35.96 -31.06
C LYS A 226 -7.36 -37.14 -31.76
N ASP A 227 -6.96 -38.14 -31.00
CA ASP A 227 -6.31 -39.36 -31.52
C ASP A 227 -7.33 -40.46 -31.85
N LYS A 228 -8.62 -40.25 -31.51
CA LYS A 228 -9.76 -41.10 -31.80
C LYS A 228 -9.71 -42.46 -31.11
N ASP A 229 -9.14 -42.50 -29.92
CA ASP A 229 -9.07 -43.71 -29.09
C ASP A 229 -10.34 -43.90 -28.22
N GLN A 230 -11.32 -43.01 -28.33
CA GLN A 230 -12.58 -42.94 -27.60
C GLN A 230 -12.42 -42.63 -26.10
N ARG A 231 -11.32 -41.94 -25.75
CA ARG A 231 -11.00 -41.46 -24.42
C ARG A 231 -10.49 -40.02 -24.49
N VAL A 232 -10.39 -39.35 -23.35
CA VAL A 232 -9.79 -38.03 -23.26
C VAL A 232 -8.60 -38.11 -22.33
N SER A 233 -7.41 -37.92 -22.85
CA SER A 233 -6.17 -37.88 -22.08
C SER A 233 -6.06 -36.57 -21.29
N ARG A 234 -5.16 -36.54 -20.30
CA ARG A 234 -4.85 -35.31 -19.53
C ARG A 234 -4.39 -34.16 -20.43
N GLU A 235 -3.69 -34.45 -21.52
CA GLU A 235 -3.23 -33.46 -22.47
C GLU A 235 -4.36 -32.89 -23.32
N GLU A 236 -5.27 -33.73 -23.79
CA GLU A 236 -6.44 -33.34 -24.57
C GLU A 236 -7.45 -32.55 -23.74
N SER A 237 -7.58 -32.85 -22.44
CA SER A 237 -8.45 -32.11 -21.52
C SER A 237 -7.98 -30.68 -21.24
N ARG A 238 -6.70 -30.35 -21.53
CA ARG A 238 -6.15 -29.01 -21.22
C ARG A 238 -6.96 -27.91 -21.90
N ARG A 239 -7.27 -26.88 -21.09
CA ARG A 239 -8.08 -25.71 -21.50
C ARG A 239 -9.53 -26.02 -21.85
N SER A 240 -10.02 -27.21 -21.53
CA SER A 240 -11.44 -27.58 -21.59
C SER A 240 -12.08 -27.46 -20.20
N GLU A 241 -13.40 -27.66 -20.15
CA GLU A 241 -14.13 -27.75 -18.88
C GLU A 241 -13.68 -28.92 -18.00
N LEU A 242 -13.05 -29.96 -18.57
CA LEU A 242 -12.49 -31.12 -17.86
C LEU A 242 -11.07 -30.89 -17.32
N ASP A 243 -10.40 -29.80 -17.66
CA ASP A 243 -9.01 -29.56 -17.26
C ASP A 243 -8.84 -29.50 -15.73
N ARG A 244 -9.63 -28.69 -15.05
CA ARG A 244 -9.58 -28.57 -13.58
C ARG A 244 -10.11 -29.80 -12.84
N PRO A 245 -11.26 -30.38 -13.22
CA PRO A 245 -11.78 -31.55 -12.52
C PRO A 245 -11.17 -32.87 -12.93
N PHE A 246 -10.23 -32.93 -13.91
CA PHE A 246 -9.71 -34.15 -14.50
C PHE A 246 -9.42 -35.25 -13.47
N ASN A 247 -8.64 -34.97 -12.44
CA ASN A 247 -8.27 -35.97 -11.43
C ASN A 247 -9.45 -36.42 -10.52
N LYS A 248 -10.58 -35.71 -10.56
CA LYS A 248 -11.83 -36.11 -9.86
C LYS A 248 -12.74 -36.95 -10.77
N THR A 249 -12.55 -36.78 -12.06
CA THR A 249 -13.29 -37.48 -13.11
C THR A 249 -12.63 -38.82 -13.43
N ASP A 250 -11.27 -38.85 -13.48
CA ASP A 250 -10.43 -40.03 -13.65
C ASP A 250 -10.49 -40.92 -12.39
N LEU A 251 -11.32 -41.94 -12.44
CA LEU A 251 -11.59 -42.83 -11.30
C LEU A 251 -10.54 -43.94 -11.21
N PRO A 252 -10.15 -44.38 -9.98
CA PRO A 252 -9.24 -45.52 -9.83
C PRO A 252 -9.83 -46.80 -10.39
N GLU A 253 -9.06 -47.52 -11.17
CA GLU A 253 -9.41 -48.89 -11.58
C GLU A 253 -9.43 -49.84 -10.37
N GLU A 254 -10.16 -50.94 -10.48
CA GLU A 254 -10.26 -51.94 -9.43
C GLU A 254 -8.88 -52.45 -8.98
N GLY A 255 -8.54 -52.27 -7.71
CA GLY A 255 -7.25 -52.64 -7.13
C GLY A 255 -6.15 -51.57 -7.23
N THR A 256 -6.40 -50.37 -7.79
CA THR A 256 -5.46 -49.26 -7.88
C THR A 256 -5.87 -48.08 -6.99
N LYS A 257 -4.93 -47.18 -6.66
CA LYS A 257 -5.22 -45.94 -5.90
C LYS A 257 -5.27 -44.71 -6.81
N LYS A 258 -5.05 -44.84 -8.11
CA LYS A 258 -5.01 -43.73 -9.07
C LYS A 258 -5.73 -44.18 -10.34
N GLY A 259 -6.35 -43.28 -11.03
CA GLY A 259 -6.89 -43.49 -12.38
C GLY A 259 -5.79 -43.70 -13.41
N ASP A 260 -6.16 -44.10 -14.60
CA ASP A 260 -5.28 -44.43 -15.71
C ASP A 260 -4.82 -43.21 -16.54
N GLN A 261 -5.23 -42.00 -16.14
CA GLN A 261 -4.97 -40.73 -16.81
C GLN A 261 -5.70 -40.57 -18.17
N LEU A 262 -6.77 -41.34 -18.35
CA LEU A 262 -7.65 -41.33 -19.52
C LEU A 262 -9.11 -41.25 -19.02
N LEU A 263 -9.92 -40.41 -19.62
CA LEU A 263 -11.34 -40.26 -19.26
C LEU A 263 -12.22 -40.96 -20.31
N THR A 264 -13.01 -41.91 -19.85
CA THR A 264 -14.06 -42.55 -20.64
C THR A 264 -15.35 -41.74 -20.66
N ILE A 265 -16.26 -42.01 -21.59
CA ILE A 265 -17.62 -41.40 -21.59
C ILE A 265 -18.32 -41.64 -20.24
N ALA A 266 -18.19 -42.84 -19.68
CA ALA A 266 -18.85 -43.21 -18.43
C ALA A 266 -18.35 -42.35 -17.25
N GLU A 267 -17.04 -42.12 -17.16
CA GLU A 267 -16.44 -41.28 -16.13
C GLU A 267 -16.83 -39.81 -16.28
N ILE A 268 -16.78 -39.27 -17.50
CA ILE A 268 -17.20 -37.92 -17.81
C ILE A 268 -18.69 -37.74 -17.47
N SER A 269 -19.55 -38.65 -17.93
CA SER A 269 -20.99 -38.61 -17.65
C SER A 269 -21.29 -38.75 -16.17
N GLY A 270 -20.60 -39.64 -15.44
CA GLY A 270 -20.75 -39.82 -14.01
C GLY A 270 -20.31 -38.55 -13.21
N TYR A 271 -19.23 -37.90 -13.66
CA TYR A 271 -18.81 -36.61 -13.08
C TYR A 271 -19.87 -35.53 -13.31
N LEU A 272 -20.34 -35.34 -14.55
CA LEU A 272 -21.34 -34.34 -14.90
C LEU A 272 -22.67 -34.57 -14.15
N LEU A 273 -23.14 -35.81 -14.06
CA LEU A 273 -24.33 -36.16 -13.30
C LEU A 273 -24.17 -35.83 -11.80
N LYS A 274 -23.02 -36.12 -11.23
CA LYS A 274 -22.77 -35.92 -9.81
C LYS A 274 -22.58 -34.46 -9.40
N TYR A 275 -21.89 -33.66 -10.21
CA TYR A 275 -21.47 -32.32 -9.84
C TYR A 275 -22.11 -31.20 -10.68
N GLU A 276 -22.66 -31.52 -11.85
CA GLU A 276 -23.24 -30.57 -12.78
C GLU A 276 -24.60 -31.04 -13.31
N SER A 277 -25.35 -31.73 -12.46
CA SER A 277 -26.64 -32.33 -12.81
C SER A 277 -27.63 -31.33 -13.39
N GLY A 278 -28.21 -31.66 -14.54
CA GLY A 278 -29.22 -30.87 -15.24
C GLY A 278 -28.66 -29.68 -16.04
N LYS A 279 -27.35 -29.50 -16.14
CA LYS A 279 -26.69 -28.47 -16.96
C LYS A 279 -26.44 -29.01 -18.36
N ASP A 280 -26.73 -28.21 -19.39
CA ASP A 280 -26.59 -28.63 -20.78
C ASP A 280 -25.24 -28.34 -21.40
N GLY A 281 -24.36 -27.60 -20.71
CA GLY A 281 -23.00 -27.28 -21.18
C GLY A 281 -22.97 -26.07 -22.10
N SER A 282 -24.02 -25.29 -22.15
CA SER A 282 -24.14 -24.02 -22.87
C SER A 282 -24.66 -22.91 -21.97
N VAL A 283 -24.50 -21.65 -22.37
CA VAL A 283 -25.04 -20.49 -21.69
C VAL A 283 -25.90 -19.70 -22.66
N SER A 284 -27.17 -19.65 -22.39
CA SER A 284 -28.14 -18.86 -23.16
C SER A 284 -28.00 -17.35 -22.84
N ARG A 285 -28.59 -16.53 -23.72
CA ARG A 285 -28.67 -15.06 -23.48
C ARG A 285 -29.40 -14.75 -22.17
N GLN A 286 -30.44 -15.50 -21.84
CA GLN A 286 -31.21 -15.28 -20.62
C GLN A 286 -30.37 -15.58 -19.37
N GLU A 287 -29.69 -16.71 -19.33
CA GLU A 287 -28.83 -17.09 -18.21
C GLU A 287 -27.70 -16.10 -17.98
N LEU A 288 -27.04 -15.61 -19.05
CA LEU A 288 -25.98 -14.61 -18.93
C LEU A 288 -26.57 -13.26 -18.47
N THR A 289 -27.73 -12.88 -18.93
CA THR A 289 -28.44 -11.67 -18.49
C THR A 289 -28.80 -11.74 -17.01
N ASP A 290 -29.37 -12.85 -16.56
CA ASP A 290 -29.72 -13.09 -15.16
C ASP A 290 -28.48 -13.07 -14.26
N TYR A 291 -27.38 -13.68 -14.73
CA TYR A 291 -26.10 -13.64 -14.03
C TYR A 291 -25.57 -12.21 -13.88
N TYR A 292 -25.55 -11.40 -14.95
CA TYR A 292 -25.10 -10.02 -14.88
C TYR A 292 -26.03 -9.16 -14.01
N THR A 293 -27.33 -9.34 -14.10
CA THR A 293 -28.30 -8.64 -13.24
C THR A 293 -28.05 -8.91 -11.77
N LYS A 294 -27.75 -10.16 -11.42
CA LYS A 294 -27.54 -10.59 -10.04
C LYS A 294 -26.17 -10.22 -9.48
N HIS A 295 -25.12 -10.37 -10.27
CA HIS A 295 -23.72 -10.28 -9.79
C HIS A 295 -22.98 -9.03 -10.23
N HIS A 296 -23.48 -8.34 -11.24
CA HIS A 296 -22.87 -7.14 -11.83
C HIS A 296 -23.90 -6.01 -12.02
N ALA A 297 -24.82 -5.89 -11.07
CA ALA A 297 -25.87 -4.88 -11.11
C ALA A 297 -25.29 -3.46 -11.31
N LEU A 298 -25.93 -2.68 -12.19
CA LEU A 298 -25.54 -1.31 -12.56
C LEU A 298 -24.17 -1.15 -13.24
N ARG A 299 -23.47 -2.23 -13.59
CA ARG A 299 -22.24 -2.20 -14.38
C ARG A 299 -22.55 -2.34 -15.85
N ASP A 300 -22.04 -1.42 -16.66
CA ASP A 300 -22.38 -1.39 -18.08
C ASP A 300 -21.52 -2.29 -18.96
N GLY A 301 -20.44 -2.89 -18.40
CA GLY A 301 -19.52 -3.77 -19.13
C GLY A 301 -18.62 -3.04 -20.10
N VAL A 302 -18.34 -1.76 -19.86
CA VAL A 302 -17.32 -0.98 -20.56
C VAL A 302 -16.48 -0.19 -19.55
N LEU A 303 -15.21 0.06 -19.87
CA LEU A 303 -14.36 0.95 -19.09
C LEU A 303 -14.27 2.32 -19.77
N SER A 304 -14.92 3.29 -19.18
CA SER A 304 -14.82 4.70 -19.56
C SER A 304 -13.41 5.26 -19.28
N SER A 305 -13.09 6.42 -19.82
CA SER A 305 -11.84 7.12 -19.51
C SER A 305 -11.68 7.38 -18.00
N THR A 306 -12.79 7.60 -17.28
CA THR A 306 -12.79 7.79 -15.82
C THR A 306 -12.41 6.50 -15.09
N GLU A 307 -12.92 5.35 -15.52
CA GLU A 307 -12.61 4.04 -14.94
C GLU A 307 -11.20 3.59 -15.31
N LEU A 308 -10.72 3.88 -16.51
CA LEU A 308 -9.33 3.71 -16.89
C LEU A 308 -8.39 4.58 -16.03
N ARG A 309 -8.83 5.80 -15.68
CA ARG A 309 -8.10 6.65 -14.74
C ARG A 309 -7.95 5.98 -13.37
N ARG A 310 -9.00 5.37 -12.86
CA ARG A 310 -8.95 4.58 -11.61
C ARG A 310 -8.05 3.35 -11.73
N ALA A 311 -8.01 2.70 -12.89
CA ALA A 311 -7.20 1.52 -13.13
C ALA A 311 -5.69 1.81 -13.13
N TYR A 312 -5.28 2.97 -13.64
CA TYR A 312 -3.87 3.33 -13.83
C TYR A 312 -3.35 4.43 -12.91
N GLY A 313 -4.23 5.16 -12.23
CA GLY A 313 -3.90 6.41 -11.53
C GLY A 313 -3.31 6.27 -10.15
N GLY A 314 -3.38 5.10 -9.52
CA GLY A 314 -2.93 4.90 -8.16
C GLY A 314 -2.23 3.56 -7.94
N TYR A 315 -1.65 3.41 -6.76
CA TYR A 315 -1.08 2.15 -6.33
C TYR A 315 -2.20 1.17 -5.94
N ARG A 316 -2.18 -0.04 -6.53
CA ARG A 316 -3.16 -1.10 -6.31
C ARG A 316 -2.52 -2.36 -5.75
N ASN A 317 -3.11 -2.88 -4.68
CA ASN A 317 -2.67 -4.14 -4.08
C ASN A 317 -3.82 -4.83 -3.35
N GLY A 318 -3.85 -6.16 -3.35
CA GLY A 318 -4.86 -6.95 -2.63
C GLY A 318 -4.91 -6.71 -1.12
N MET A 319 -3.81 -6.24 -0.51
CA MET A 319 -3.73 -5.88 0.91
C MET A 319 -4.19 -4.44 1.21
N GLY A 320 -4.66 -3.71 0.21
CA GLY A 320 -5.16 -2.33 0.30
C GLY A 320 -4.51 -1.41 -0.72
N ASN A 321 -5.32 -0.51 -1.25
CA ASN A 321 -4.92 0.46 -2.26
C ASN A 321 -4.34 1.74 -1.60
N GLY A 322 -3.79 2.61 -2.42
CA GLY A 322 -3.32 3.94 -2.06
C GLY A 322 -1.91 3.98 -1.46
N PRO A 323 -1.40 5.20 -1.26
CA PRO A 323 -0.05 5.45 -0.76
C PRO A 323 0.13 5.02 0.70
N ARG A 324 1.38 4.69 1.05
CA ARG A 324 1.77 4.26 2.41
C ARG A 324 2.82 5.16 3.04
N GLY A 325 3.68 5.78 2.23
CA GLY A 325 4.70 6.72 2.70
C GLY A 325 4.06 7.94 3.39
N THR A 326 4.61 8.37 4.51
CA THR A 326 4.18 9.59 5.21
C THR A 326 4.96 10.77 4.62
N PRO A 327 4.30 11.90 4.33
CA PRO A 327 4.99 13.13 3.94
C PRO A 327 6.00 13.60 4.98
N THR A 328 7.00 14.34 4.55
CA THR A 328 7.92 15.09 5.42
C THR A 328 7.80 16.57 5.10
N ILE A 329 7.52 17.39 6.12
CA ILE A 329 7.52 18.85 6.04
C ILE A 329 8.87 19.36 6.55
N ASP A 330 9.52 20.20 5.77
CA ASP A 330 10.76 20.89 6.15
C ASP A 330 10.72 22.33 5.61
N GLY A 331 10.50 23.28 6.51
CA GLY A 331 10.25 24.68 6.16
C GLY A 331 9.07 24.84 5.21
N ASP A 332 9.31 25.47 4.07
CA ASP A 332 8.30 25.73 3.05
C ASP A 332 8.10 24.56 2.06
N HIS A 333 8.69 23.40 2.33
CA HIS A 333 8.71 22.24 1.43
C HIS A 333 7.98 21.05 2.03
N VAL A 334 7.32 20.29 1.15
CA VAL A 334 6.73 18.99 1.45
C VAL A 334 7.36 17.94 0.55
N PHE A 335 7.88 16.88 1.13
CA PHE A 335 8.47 15.76 0.44
C PHE A 335 7.57 14.53 0.56
N VAL A 336 7.28 13.90 -0.57
CA VAL A 336 6.36 12.75 -0.65
C VAL A 336 6.95 11.62 -1.48
N GLU A 337 6.58 10.38 -1.13
CA GLU A 337 6.87 9.18 -1.89
C GLU A 337 5.59 8.37 -2.07
N GLY A 338 5.18 8.17 -3.32
CA GLY A 338 4.03 7.36 -3.71
C GLY A 338 4.35 5.88 -3.86
N GLY A 339 3.32 5.01 -3.79
CA GLY A 339 3.49 3.56 -3.83
C GLY A 339 4.12 3.01 -5.12
N ASN A 340 4.09 3.76 -6.22
CA ASN A 340 4.74 3.43 -7.48
C ASN A 340 6.18 3.97 -7.62
N GLY A 341 6.70 4.62 -6.56
CA GLY A 341 8.06 5.16 -6.51
C GLY A 341 8.19 6.57 -7.08
N ASP A 342 7.09 7.28 -7.22
CA ASP A 342 7.07 8.70 -7.58
C ASP A 342 7.44 9.52 -6.34
N VAL A 343 8.50 10.31 -6.44
CA VAL A 343 9.02 11.15 -5.36
C VAL A 343 8.96 12.60 -5.79
N SER A 344 8.41 13.46 -4.96
CA SER A 344 8.23 14.88 -5.28
C SER A 344 8.54 15.79 -4.11
N CYS A 345 9.04 16.96 -4.42
CA CYS A 345 9.07 18.12 -3.55
C CYS A 345 7.99 19.11 -3.98
N LEU A 346 7.21 19.58 -3.03
CA LEU A 346 6.10 20.49 -3.24
C LEU A 346 6.27 21.73 -2.36
N ASP A 347 5.76 22.86 -2.82
CA ASP A 347 5.57 24.06 -2.00
C ASP A 347 4.42 23.83 -1.01
N ILE A 348 4.63 24.04 0.28
CA ILE A 348 3.65 23.73 1.32
C ILE A 348 2.41 24.65 1.26
N THR A 349 2.54 25.85 0.72
CA THR A 349 1.46 26.82 0.66
C THR A 349 0.48 26.53 -0.47
N SER A 350 1.02 26.19 -1.62
CA SER A 350 0.24 26.02 -2.86
C SER A 350 0.06 24.59 -3.32
N GLY A 351 0.85 23.63 -2.82
CA GLY A 351 0.94 22.26 -3.33
C GLY A 351 1.64 22.15 -4.69
N LYS A 352 2.19 23.27 -5.23
CA LYS A 352 2.89 23.25 -6.53
C LYS A 352 4.13 22.38 -6.46
N THR A 353 4.27 21.46 -7.41
CA THR A 353 5.48 20.64 -7.54
C THR A 353 6.68 21.50 -7.93
N ILE A 354 7.76 21.39 -7.16
CA ILE A 354 9.05 22.03 -7.40
C ILE A 354 9.92 21.12 -8.26
N TRP A 355 10.03 19.85 -7.89
CA TRP A 355 10.70 18.83 -8.68
C TRP A 355 10.06 17.45 -8.45
N HIS A 356 10.32 16.52 -9.39
CA HIS A 356 9.81 15.16 -9.38
C HIS A 356 10.81 14.19 -9.98
N ILE A 357 10.89 12.98 -9.44
CA ILE A 357 11.63 11.82 -9.94
C ILE A 357 10.82 10.54 -9.75
N ASN A 358 11.22 9.46 -10.41
CA ASN A 358 10.67 8.12 -10.15
C ASN A 358 11.79 7.12 -9.82
N LEU A 359 11.71 6.49 -8.66
CA LEU A 359 12.75 5.59 -8.12
C LEU A 359 13.06 4.40 -9.04
N SER A 360 12.03 3.80 -9.65
CA SER A 360 12.21 2.65 -10.54
C SER A 360 12.75 3.06 -11.90
N LYS A 361 12.13 4.07 -12.52
CA LYS A 361 12.42 4.50 -13.90
C LYS A 361 13.80 5.18 -14.00
N ASP A 362 14.09 6.10 -13.06
CA ASP A 362 15.27 6.96 -13.18
C ASP A 362 16.48 6.32 -12.49
N PHE A 363 16.28 5.59 -11.39
CA PHE A 363 17.34 5.05 -10.55
C PHE A 363 17.46 3.53 -10.54
N GLY A 364 16.69 2.83 -11.38
CA GLY A 364 16.74 1.37 -11.50
C GLY A 364 16.23 0.63 -10.28
N GLY A 365 15.37 1.27 -9.50
CA GLY A 365 14.76 0.69 -8.32
C GLY A 365 13.82 -0.47 -8.65
N GLY A 366 13.76 -1.44 -7.77
CA GLY A 366 12.81 -2.57 -7.82
C GLY A 366 11.65 -2.33 -6.85
N ARG A 367 10.47 -1.97 -7.37
CA ARG A 367 9.30 -1.76 -6.52
C ARG A 367 9.00 -3.00 -5.67
N PRO A 368 8.93 -2.90 -4.34
CA PRO A 368 8.53 -4.01 -3.46
C PRO A 368 7.11 -4.50 -3.75
N GLY A 369 6.80 -5.72 -3.35
CA GLY A 369 5.50 -6.35 -3.62
C GLY A 369 4.28 -5.55 -3.13
N TRP A 370 4.43 -4.83 -2.01
CA TRP A 370 3.39 -3.94 -1.46
C TRP A 370 3.66 -2.45 -1.73
N GLY A 371 4.42 -2.13 -2.78
CA GLY A 371 4.78 -0.77 -3.18
C GLY A 371 5.89 -0.16 -2.33
N TYR A 372 6.37 0.99 -2.77
CA TYR A 372 7.21 1.82 -1.92
C TYR A 372 6.39 2.36 -0.75
N SER A 373 6.94 2.33 0.45
CA SER A 373 6.24 2.67 1.70
C SER A 373 7.11 3.48 2.65
N GLU A 374 8.33 3.76 2.25
CA GLU A 374 9.25 4.61 2.98
C GLU A 374 8.70 6.04 3.07
N SER A 375 9.02 6.72 4.15
CA SER A 375 8.76 8.15 4.32
C SER A 375 10.07 8.89 4.08
N PRO A 376 10.12 9.89 3.20
CA PRO A 376 11.34 10.61 2.88
C PRO A 376 12.05 11.13 4.12
N LEU A 377 13.37 10.92 4.20
CA LEU A 377 14.19 11.43 5.29
C LEU A 377 14.90 12.69 4.82
N ILE A 378 14.75 13.77 5.57
CA ILE A 378 15.47 15.02 5.33
C ILE A 378 16.55 15.17 6.40
N GLU A 379 17.77 15.42 5.94
CA GLU A 379 18.93 15.70 6.79
C GLU A 379 19.78 16.78 6.13
N ASP A 380 19.92 17.92 6.77
CA ASP A 380 20.52 19.12 6.20
C ASP A 380 19.92 19.48 4.83
N ASP A 381 20.75 19.56 3.79
CA ASP A 381 20.32 19.82 2.40
C ASP A 381 20.02 18.56 1.60
N LEU A 382 20.01 17.40 2.26
CA LEU A 382 19.78 16.11 1.62
C LEU A 382 18.36 15.59 1.86
N MET A 383 17.81 15.03 0.82
CA MET A 383 16.68 14.11 0.89
C MET A 383 17.19 12.70 0.62
N ILE A 384 16.87 11.77 1.52
CA ILE A 384 17.27 10.36 1.44
C ILE A 384 16.06 9.51 1.15
N VAL A 385 16.19 8.63 0.16
CA VAL A 385 15.18 7.63 -0.24
C VAL A 385 15.87 6.32 -0.64
N THR A 386 15.10 5.23 -0.73
CA THR A 386 15.59 3.87 -0.97
C THR A 386 15.04 3.28 -2.27
N PRO A 387 15.61 3.60 -3.45
CA PRO A 387 15.22 2.95 -4.69
C PRO A 387 15.33 1.42 -4.63
N GLY A 388 16.39 0.93 -3.99
CA GLY A 388 16.79 -0.47 -4.08
C GLY A 388 17.31 -0.85 -5.48
N GLY A 389 17.85 -2.06 -5.62
CA GLY A 389 18.24 -2.59 -6.93
C GLY A 389 19.70 -2.36 -7.34
N LYS A 390 19.99 -2.71 -8.59
CA LYS A 390 21.38 -2.89 -9.07
C LYS A 390 22.23 -1.62 -9.14
N LYS A 391 21.60 -0.44 -9.24
CA LYS A 391 22.34 0.84 -9.26
C LYS A 391 22.77 1.30 -7.87
N GLY A 392 22.18 0.72 -6.82
CA GLY A 392 22.45 1.04 -5.43
C GLY A 392 21.17 1.15 -4.61
N THR A 393 21.25 0.78 -3.33
CA THR A 393 20.05 0.67 -2.47
C THR A 393 19.56 2.02 -1.97
N VAL A 394 20.44 2.91 -1.52
CA VAL A 394 20.10 4.21 -0.93
C VAL A 394 20.54 5.34 -1.87
N LEU A 395 19.69 6.35 -2.00
CA LEU A 395 19.88 7.52 -2.85
C LEU A 395 19.78 8.79 -2.00
N ALA A 396 20.73 9.70 -2.16
CA ALA A 396 20.68 11.05 -1.63
C ALA A 396 20.54 12.07 -2.76
N LEU A 397 19.59 12.95 -2.59
CA LEU A 397 19.29 14.05 -3.48
C LEU A 397 19.52 15.39 -2.77
N ASN A 398 19.82 16.43 -3.51
CA ASN A 398 19.65 17.78 -3.02
C ASN A 398 18.14 18.03 -2.82
N LYS A 399 17.71 18.35 -1.59
CA LYS A 399 16.28 18.48 -1.27
C LYS A 399 15.57 19.59 -2.03
N TYR A 400 16.26 20.64 -2.44
CA TYR A 400 15.67 21.78 -3.14
C TYR A 400 15.52 21.57 -4.65
N THR A 401 16.40 20.76 -5.25
CA THR A 401 16.49 20.64 -6.71
C THR A 401 16.20 19.24 -7.25
N GLY A 402 16.18 18.22 -6.39
CA GLY A 402 16.10 16.81 -6.80
C GLY A 402 17.38 16.27 -7.45
N ALA A 403 18.46 17.07 -7.53
CA ALA A 403 19.73 16.64 -8.13
C ALA A 403 20.43 15.58 -7.28
N VAL A 404 20.94 14.53 -7.94
CA VAL A 404 21.64 13.44 -7.27
C VAL A 404 22.93 13.96 -6.61
N LYS A 405 23.09 13.65 -5.33
CA LYS A 405 24.33 13.85 -4.58
C LYS A 405 25.18 12.57 -4.58
N TRP A 406 24.57 11.45 -4.25
CA TRP A 406 25.17 10.12 -4.33
C TRP A 406 24.10 9.02 -4.35
N GLN A 407 24.48 7.85 -4.86
CA GLN A 407 23.73 6.60 -4.71
C GLN A 407 24.68 5.52 -4.22
N SER A 408 24.34 4.80 -3.14
CA SER A 408 25.22 3.79 -2.57
C SER A 408 25.31 2.57 -3.49
N ASN A 409 26.44 2.40 -4.18
CA ASN A 409 26.62 1.40 -5.24
C ASN A 409 27.23 0.08 -4.74
N THR A 410 27.76 0.02 -3.55
CA THR A 410 28.30 -1.20 -2.93
C THR A 410 27.23 -2.06 -2.23
N MET A 411 26.05 -1.50 -1.99
CA MET A 411 24.87 -2.18 -1.49
C MET A 411 23.78 -2.14 -2.58
N THR A 412 23.37 -3.32 -3.08
CA THR A 412 22.47 -3.44 -4.24
C THR A 412 21.22 -4.28 -3.96
N GLN A 413 20.87 -4.43 -2.67
CA GLN A 413 19.64 -5.14 -2.27
C GLN A 413 18.37 -4.35 -2.64
N GLY A 414 17.25 -5.05 -2.71
CA GLY A 414 15.94 -4.42 -2.97
C GLY A 414 15.49 -3.54 -1.81
N ALA A 415 14.71 -2.50 -2.11
CA ALA A 415 13.95 -1.76 -1.12
C ALA A 415 12.98 -2.68 -0.36
N HIS A 416 12.66 -2.31 0.88
CA HIS A 416 11.54 -2.85 1.64
C HIS A 416 10.66 -1.71 2.14
N TYR A 417 10.12 -1.80 3.36
CA TYR A 417 9.02 -0.94 3.79
C TYR A 417 9.38 -0.04 4.97
N ALA A 418 10.59 -0.20 5.54
CA ALA A 418 11.06 0.60 6.65
C ALA A 418 11.55 1.97 6.18
N SER A 419 11.27 2.99 6.97
CA SER A 419 11.83 4.34 6.78
C SER A 419 13.18 4.47 7.49
N ALA A 420 14.13 5.12 6.82
CA ALA A 420 15.48 5.35 7.35
C ALA A 420 15.49 6.34 8.52
N VAL A 421 16.54 6.26 9.34
CA VAL A 421 16.87 7.25 10.37
C VAL A 421 18.33 7.68 10.22
N THR A 422 18.72 8.80 10.86
CA THR A 422 20.12 9.23 10.93
C THR A 422 20.65 9.13 12.35
N ALA A 423 21.92 8.77 12.47
CA ALA A 423 22.62 8.78 13.75
C ALA A 423 24.13 9.00 13.55
N THR A 424 24.82 9.44 14.61
CA THR A 424 26.29 9.47 14.65
C THR A 424 26.76 8.23 15.37
N ILE A 425 27.43 7.33 14.65
CA ILE A 425 27.98 6.08 15.17
C ILE A 425 29.49 6.05 14.95
N GLY A 426 30.27 5.83 16.01
CA GLY A 426 31.73 5.86 15.93
C GLY A 426 32.27 7.17 15.37
N GLY A 427 31.64 8.29 15.68
CA GLY A 427 32.03 9.62 15.20
C GLY A 427 31.65 9.94 13.74
N VAL A 428 30.93 9.05 13.06
CA VAL A 428 30.52 9.23 11.66
C VAL A 428 28.99 9.40 11.57
N ARG A 429 28.51 10.50 10.97
CA ARG A 429 27.08 10.71 10.66
C ARG A 429 26.67 9.76 9.55
N GLN A 430 25.62 8.98 9.78
CA GLN A 430 25.15 7.89 8.93
C GLN A 430 23.65 7.91 8.75
N VAL A 431 23.19 7.40 7.61
CA VAL A 431 21.84 6.93 7.37
C VAL A 431 21.78 5.46 7.75
N ILE A 432 20.85 5.09 8.61
CA ILE A 432 20.59 3.70 8.99
C ILE A 432 19.30 3.26 8.32
N GLN A 433 19.40 2.29 7.40
CA GLN A 433 18.28 1.79 6.62
C GLN A 433 18.09 0.29 6.83
N PHE A 434 16.82 -0.15 6.91
CA PHE A 434 16.43 -1.54 6.95
C PHE A 434 15.78 -1.95 5.62
N ALA A 435 16.58 -2.46 4.71
CA ALA A 435 16.12 -2.90 3.40
C ALA A 435 15.82 -4.41 3.39
N ARG A 436 15.79 -5.05 2.22
CA ARG A 436 15.30 -6.41 2.05
C ARG A 436 16.05 -7.47 2.87
N SER A 437 17.37 -7.37 2.97
CA SER A 437 18.20 -8.43 3.53
C SER A 437 18.98 -8.04 4.78
N ASN A 438 19.09 -6.75 5.05
CA ASN A 438 19.93 -6.23 6.14
C ASN A 438 19.37 -4.90 6.66
N VAL A 439 19.62 -4.62 7.94
CA VAL A 439 19.80 -3.25 8.43
C VAL A 439 21.27 -2.88 8.26
N PHE A 440 21.56 -1.67 7.83
CA PHE A 440 22.92 -1.23 7.55
C PHE A 440 23.06 0.28 7.70
N GLY A 441 24.29 0.74 7.92
CA GLY A 441 24.65 2.14 7.97
C GLY A 441 25.42 2.57 6.73
N VAL A 442 25.04 3.71 6.14
CA VAL A 442 25.81 4.37 5.09
C VAL A 442 26.26 5.75 5.55
N ARG A 443 27.48 6.14 5.21
CA ARG A 443 28.02 7.48 5.48
C ARG A 443 27.16 8.54 4.79
N LEU A 444 26.66 9.50 5.54
CA LEU A 444 25.75 10.54 5.03
C LEU A 444 26.37 11.36 3.90
N SER A 445 27.69 11.63 3.96
CA SER A 445 28.37 12.53 3.02
C SER A 445 28.58 11.94 1.62
N ASN A 446 28.65 10.61 1.47
CA ASN A 446 29.03 9.97 0.20
C ASN A 446 28.37 8.62 -0.12
N GLY A 447 27.50 8.10 0.75
CA GLY A 447 26.80 6.83 0.52
C GLY A 447 27.64 5.56 0.71
N GLU A 448 28.85 5.67 1.30
CA GLU A 448 29.71 4.53 1.63
C GLU A 448 29.05 3.64 2.68
N VAL A 449 28.94 2.33 2.41
CA VAL A 449 28.43 1.35 3.37
C VAL A 449 29.46 1.13 4.46
N MET A 450 29.07 1.39 5.72
CA MET A 450 29.95 1.32 6.87
C MET A 450 29.90 -0.04 7.56
N TRP A 451 28.71 -0.60 7.72
CA TRP A 451 28.43 -1.87 8.38
C TRP A 451 27.07 -2.44 7.93
N SER A 452 26.82 -3.71 8.24
CA SER A 452 25.50 -4.36 7.99
C SER A 452 25.24 -5.47 9.00
N TYR A 453 23.94 -5.70 9.30
CA TYR A 453 23.44 -6.74 10.20
C TYR A 453 22.19 -7.39 9.61
N SER A 454 22.15 -8.73 9.54
CA SER A 454 21.12 -9.47 8.78
C SER A 454 20.13 -10.29 9.62
N SER A 455 20.46 -10.65 10.87
CA SER A 455 19.65 -11.60 11.66
C SER A 455 18.18 -11.18 11.84
N ALA A 456 17.90 -9.87 11.89
CA ALA A 456 16.53 -9.35 12.01
C ALA A 456 15.75 -9.26 10.70
N ALA A 457 16.40 -9.53 9.55
CA ALA A 457 15.75 -9.40 8.25
C ALA A 457 14.96 -10.65 7.85
N ASN A 458 13.81 -10.45 7.19
CA ASN A 458 13.08 -11.53 6.52
C ASN A 458 12.82 -11.19 5.05
N GLY A 459 12.53 -12.22 4.24
CA GLY A 459 12.30 -12.07 2.81
C GLY A 459 10.92 -11.52 2.43
N THR A 460 9.99 -11.38 3.40
CA THR A 460 8.61 -10.99 3.17
C THR A 460 8.40 -9.49 3.39
N ALA A 461 8.68 -8.98 4.60
CA ALA A 461 8.52 -7.55 4.91
C ALA A 461 9.35 -7.13 6.13
N ASN A 462 10.24 -6.17 5.95
CA ASN A 462 10.95 -5.43 6.99
C ASN A 462 10.34 -4.04 7.03
N CYS A 463 9.51 -3.77 8.04
CA CYS A 463 8.72 -2.53 8.12
C CYS A 463 9.16 -1.62 9.28
N ALA A 464 9.69 -2.22 10.36
CA ALA A 464 10.03 -1.47 11.55
C ALA A 464 11.21 -0.52 11.30
N THR A 465 11.02 0.76 11.61
CA THR A 465 12.10 1.75 11.65
C THR A 465 13.16 1.32 12.67
N PRO A 466 14.44 1.27 12.31
CA PRO A 466 15.52 0.93 13.26
C PRO A 466 15.56 1.90 14.45
N ILE A 467 15.88 1.38 15.63
CA ILE A 467 16.11 2.18 16.82
C ILE A 467 17.62 2.29 17.03
N VAL A 468 18.11 3.51 17.18
CA VAL A 468 19.52 3.76 17.41
C VAL A 468 19.71 4.47 18.74
N ALA A 469 20.60 3.94 19.58
CA ALA A 469 21.04 4.59 20.80
C ALA A 469 22.54 4.33 20.96
N ASP A 470 23.30 5.41 21.10
CA ASP A 470 24.77 5.37 21.09
C ASP A 470 25.32 4.62 19.87
N ASN A 471 26.12 3.59 20.08
CA ASN A 471 26.66 2.74 19.01
C ASN A 471 25.84 1.44 18.83
N HIS A 472 24.59 1.40 19.33
CA HIS A 472 23.73 0.23 19.22
C HIS A 472 22.57 0.48 18.26
N VAL A 473 22.25 -0.53 17.45
CA VAL A 473 21.14 -0.50 16.50
C VAL A 473 20.25 -1.71 16.74
N PHE A 474 18.98 -1.47 17.04
CA PHE A 474 17.98 -2.50 17.13
C PHE A 474 17.12 -2.53 15.87
N ALA A 475 16.95 -3.69 15.28
CA ALA A 475 16.06 -3.93 14.16
C ALA A 475 15.13 -5.12 14.45
N SER A 476 13.92 -5.08 13.93
CA SER A 476 12.94 -6.13 14.14
C SER A 476 12.05 -6.34 12.91
N SER A 477 11.68 -7.58 12.68
CA SER A 477 10.69 -7.93 11.65
C SER A 477 9.80 -9.08 12.10
N ALA A 478 8.59 -9.13 11.53
CA ALA A 478 7.60 -10.17 11.79
C ALA A 478 7.87 -11.46 10.99
N TYR A 479 6.79 -12.19 10.69
CA TYR A 479 6.79 -13.46 9.92
C TYR A 479 7.69 -14.54 10.54
N GLY A 480 7.70 -14.58 11.89
CA GLY A 480 8.45 -15.58 12.64
C GLY A 480 9.94 -15.26 12.85
N THR A 481 10.39 -14.06 12.46
CA THR A 481 11.80 -13.66 12.61
C THR A 481 12.10 -13.21 14.03
N GLY A 482 11.78 -11.99 14.45
CA GLY A 482 12.13 -11.43 15.75
C GLY A 482 12.87 -10.10 15.65
N GLY A 483 13.51 -9.71 16.75
CA GLY A 483 14.30 -8.49 16.82
C GLY A 483 15.69 -8.74 17.41
N GLY A 484 16.70 -8.06 16.87
CA GLY A 484 18.08 -8.17 17.31
C GLY A 484 18.73 -6.83 17.56
N LEU A 485 19.57 -6.76 18.58
CA LEU A 485 20.44 -5.64 18.88
C LEU A 485 21.85 -5.95 18.39
N THR A 486 22.40 -5.02 17.60
CA THR A 486 23.81 -5.06 17.19
C THR A 486 24.55 -3.85 17.73
N ARG A 487 25.76 -4.08 18.22
CA ARG A 487 26.72 -3.03 18.60
C ARG A 487 27.66 -2.78 17.43
N ILE A 488 27.87 -1.51 17.11
CA ILE A 488 28.82 -1.09 16.06
C ILE A 488 30.12 -0.66 16.71
N GLN A 489 31.18 -1.35 16.38
CA GLN A 489 32.53 -1.09 16.89
C GLN A 489 33.45 -0.67 15.76
N VAL A 490 34.53 0.06 16.11
CA VAL A 490 35.61 0.39 15.18
C VAL A 490 36.78 -0.57 15.43
N VAL A 491 37.05 -1.44 14.47
CA VAL A 491 38.17 -2.40 14.49
C VAL A 491 39.03 -2.12 13.28
N ASP A 492 40.31 -1.85 13.47
CA ASP A 492 41.30 -1.50 12.42
C ASP A 492 40.81 -0.39 11.48
N GLY A 493 40.17 0.64 12.05
CA GLY A 493 39.63 1.78 11.31
C GLY A 493 38.33 1.51 10.53
N LYS A 494 37.76 0.30 10.61
CA LYS A 494 36.50 -0.07 9.96
C LYS A 494 35.42 -0.30 10.99
N GLN A 495 34.19 0.07 10.65
CA GLN A 495 33.01 -0.26 11.48
C GLN A 495 32.60 -1.70 11.22
N VAL A 496 32.39 -2.46 12.29
CA VAL A 496 31.90 -3.84 12.28
C VAL A 496 30.70 -3.95 13.21
N SER A 497 29.72 -4.78 12.82
CA SER A 497 28.55 -5.09 13.63
C SER A 497 28.77 -6.38 14.41
N GLU A 498 28.42 -6.36 15.69
CA GLU A 498 28.46 -7.53 16.59
C GLU A 498 27.07 -7.69 17.21
N GLU A 499 26.44 -8.85 17.02
CA GLU A 499 25.15 -9.14 17.65
C GLU A 499 25.30 -9.22 19.18
N VAL A 500 24.52 -8.42 19.90
CA VAL A 500 24.50 -8.41 21.36
C VAL A 500 23.50 -9.44 21.86
N TYR A 501 22.31 -9.44 21.29
CA TYR A 501 21.27 -10.45 21.53
C TYR A 501 20.26 -10.51 20.38
N PHE A 502 19.50 -11.60 20.35
CA PHE A 502 18.36 -11.76 19.46
C PHE A 502 17.13 -12.28 20.24
N GLU A 503 16.01 -11.54 20.21
CA GLU A 503 14.77 -11.90 20.91
C GLU A 503 13.67 -12.21 19.88
N LYS A 504 13.35 -13.50 19.75
CA LYS A 504 12.39 -14.00 18.76
C LYS A 504 10.95 -13.50 18.98
N ARG A 505 10.59 -13.18 20.23
CA ARG A 505 9.24 -12.70 20.58
C ARG A 505 9.01 -11.25 20.15
N MET A 506 10.05 -10.42 20.07
CA MET A 506 9.96 -9.04 19.57
C MET A 506 9.89 -9.03 18.04
N ALA A 507 8.91 -9.70 17.47
CA ALA A 507 8.66 -9.81 16.02
C ALA A 507 7.68 -8.73 15.58
N ASN A 508 8.15 -7.48 15.49
CA ASN A 508 7.32 -6.33 15.11
C ASN A 508 6.95 -6.37 13.62
N HIS A 509 5.67 -6.15 13.28
CA HIS A 509 5.17 -6.27 11.91
C HIS A 509 5.24 -4.95 11.12
N HIS A 510 4.38 -3.99 11.39
CA HIS A 510 4.28 -2.77 10.59
C HIS A 510 4.79 -1.51 11.28
N GLY A 511 5.78 -1.68 12.11
CA GLY A 511 6.48 -0.58 12.73
C GLY A 511 5.79 -0.02 13.97
N GLY A 512 6.55 0.65 14.78
CA GLY A 512 6.07 1.20 16.02
C GLY A 512 6.68 0.49 17.22
N ILE A 513 8.00 0.64 17.35
CA ILE A 513 8.72 0.38 18.60
C ILE A 513 9.23 1.73 19.09
N VAL A 514 8.98 2.07 20.35
CA VAL A 514 9.51 3.28 20.98
C VAL A 514 10.47 2.89 22.10
N LYS A 515 11.55 3.64 22.26
CA LYS A 515 12.50 3.48 23.36
C LYS A 515 12.31 4.63 24.35
N VAL A 516 11.99 4.30 25.60
CA VAL A 516 11.82 5.28 26.69
C VAL A 516 12.76 4.88 27.84
N GLY A 517 13.69 5.75 28.21
CA GLY A 517 14.74 5.39 29.17
C GLY A 517 15.52 4.16 28.69
N ASP A 518 15.69 3.17 29.53
CA ASP A 518 16.41 1.92 29.22
C ASP A 518 15.53 0.85 28.56
N TYR A 519 14.24 1.10 28.38
CA TYR A 519 13.30 0.13 27.89
C TYR A 519 12.73 0.52 26.52
N MET A 520 12.32 -0.48 25.76
CA MET A 520 11.58 -0.32 24.53
C MET A 520 10.24 -1.05 24.60
N TYR A 521 9.25 -0.44 23.93
CA TYR A 521 7.87 -0.91 23.86
C TYR A 521 7.51 -1.14 22.42
N GLY A 522 6.94 -2.29 22.10
CA GLY A 522 6.52 -2.62 20.74
C GLY A 522 5.62 -3.83 20.65
N PHE A 523 4.81 -3.90 19.60
CA PHE A 523 3.97 -5.07 19.35
C PHE A 523 4.82 -6.19 18.72
N GLY A 524 4.96 -7.29 19.48
CA GLY A 524 5.64 -8.49 19.01
C GLY A 524 4.68 -9.68 18.92
N SER A 525 5.22 -10.89 19.04
CA SER A 525 4.41 -12.10 19.04
C SER A 525 3.49 -12.16 20.27
N GLY A 526 2.18 -12.02 20.03
CA GLY A 526 1.15 -12.16 21.07
C GLY A 526 0.75 -10.86 21.80
N GLY A 527 1.16 -9.69 21.34
CA GLY A 527 0.74 -8.40 21.88
C GLY A 527 1.89 -7.42 22.15
N LEU A 528 1.64 -6.47 23.05
CA LEU A 528 2.62 -5.46 23.47
C LEU A 528 3.68 -6.08 24.37
N ILE A 529 4.94 -5.71 24.17
CA ILE A 529 6.11 -6.17 24.91
C ILE A 529 6.86 -4.94 25.44
N CYS A 530 7.21 -4.95 26.72
CA CYS A 530 8.24 -4.10 27.30
C CYS A 530 9.52 -4.92 27.46
N MET A 531 10.63 -4.41 26.95
CA MET A 531 11.92 -5.10 26.95
C MET A 531 13.07 -4.14 27.22
N ASN A 532 14.04 -4.54 28.04
CA ASN A 532 15.25 -3.75 28.24
C ASN A 532 16.04 -3.68 26.93
N PHE A 533 16.45 -2.47 26.54
CA PHE A 533 17.09 -2.20 25.25
C PHE A 533 18.46 -2.87 25.13
N LEU A 534 19.27 -2.84 26.20
CA LEU A 534 20.65 -3.34 26.13
C LEU A 534 20.76 -4.83 26.40
N THR A 535 19.88 -5.39 27.26
CA THR A 535 19.98 -6.81 27.66
C THR A 535 19.05 -7.72 26.88
N GLY A 536 17.98 -7.18 26.27
CA GLY A 536 16.94 -7.99 25.62
C GLY A 536 16.01 -8.70 26.60
N GLU A 537 16.13 -8.44 27.91
CA GLU A 537 15.26 -9.03 28.93
C GLU A 537 13.86 -8.42 28.82
N ILE A 538 12.86 -9.29 28.73
CA ILE A 538 11.45 -8.89 28.69
C ILE A 538 10.98 -8.62 30.11
N ALA A 539 10.62 -7.38 30.41
CA ALA A 539 10.06 -6.98 31.69
C ALA A 539 8.61 -7.48 31.84
N TRP A 540 7.79 -7.25 30.82
CA TRP A 540 6.42 -7.75 30.81
C TRP A 540 5.86 -7.88 29.39
N ARG A 541 4.72 -8.58 29.27
CA ARG A 541 3.94 -8.75 28.04
C ARG A 541 2.46 -8.60 28.36
N ALA A 542 1.72 -7.92 27.47
CA ALA A 542 0.29 -7.71 27.59
C ALA A 542 -0.41 -7.90 26.25
N ARG A 543 -1.63 -8.41 26.24
CA ARG A 543 -2.43 -8.50 25.02
C ARG A 543 -2.77 -7.12 24.48
N SER A 544 -3.14 -6.18 25.37
CA SER A 544 -3.50 -4.80 25.04
C SER A 544 -4.49 -4.73 23.86
N VAL A 545 -4.24 -3.86 22.86
CA VAL A 545 -5.04 -3.76 21.63
C VAL A 545 -4.75 -4.88 20.61
N GLY A 546 -3.92 -5.87 20.96
CA GLY A 546 -3.49 -6.93 20.04
C GLY A 546 -2.32 -6.50 19.18
N LYS A 547 -2.39 -6.73 17.87
CA LYS A 547 -1.38 -6.26 16.90
C LYS A 547 -1.68 -4.83 16.53
N GLY A 548 -0.67 -3.95 16.52
CA GLY A 548 -0.90 -2.54 16.26
C GLY A 548 0.37 -1.72 16.14
N SER A 549 0.22 -0.40 16.24
CA SER A 549 1.27 0.61 16.29
C SER A 549 1.19 1.43 17.58
N LEU A 550 2.27 2.12 17.93
CA LEU A 550 2.31 2.97 19.12
C LEU A 550 3.20 4.18 18.93
N ILE A 551 2.87 5.22 19.69
CA ILE A 551 3.67 6.43 19.89
C ILE A 551 3.73 6.75 21.38
N TYR A 552 4.70 7.56 21.77
CA TYR A 552 4.92 7.99 23.14
C TYR A 552 4.75 9.50 23.26
N ALA A 553 4.08 9.93 24.32
CA ALA A 553 4.02 11.32 24.73
C ALA A 553 3.84 11.43 26.24
N ASP A 554 4.56 12.33 26.89
CA ASP A 554 4.34 12.74 28.28
C ASP A 554 4.14 11.57 29.25
N GLY A 555 5.03 10.56 29.22
CA GLY A 555 4.98 9.38 30.10
C GLY A 555 4.00 8.29 29.68
N MET A 556 3.23 8.50 28.61
CA MET A 556 2.18 7.57 28.17
C MET A 556 2.47 6.97 26.79
N LEU A 557 2.00 5.75 26.58
CA LEU A 557 1.93 5.04 25.30
C LEU A 557 0.53 5.18 24.72
N TYR A 558 0.41 5.68 23.51
CA TYR A 558 -0.82 5.75 22.73
C TYR A 558 -0.80 4.60 21.72
N LEU A 559 -1.69 3.64 21.89
CA LEU A 559 -1.72 2.35 21.23
C LEU A 559 -2.87 2.31 20.22
N LEU A 560 -2.59 1.93 18.96
CA LEU A 560 -3.61 1.77 17.91
C LEU A 560 -3.53 0.36 17.34
N GLY A 561 -4.56 -0.45 17.58
CA GLY A 561 -4.68 -1.82 17.08
C GLY A 561 -5.16 -1.88 15.62
N GLU A 562 -4.74 -2.88 14.87
CA GLU A 562 -5.27 -3.20 13.53
C GLU A 562 -6.80 -3.41 13.56
N ASN A 563 -7.35 -3.80 14.70
CA ASN A 563 -8.77 -4.04 14.96
C ASN A 563 -9.55 -2.77 15.33
N HIS A 564 -8.94 -1.58 15.16
CA HIS A 564 -9.52 -0.26 15.46
C HIS A 564 -9.71 0.03 16.96
N GLN A 565 -9.11 -0.76 17.83
CA GLN A 565 -9.07 -0.46 19.26
C GLN A 565 -7.91 0.48 19.56
N VAL A 566 -8.18 1.51 20.35
CA VAL A 566 -7.18 2.49 20.83
C VAL A 566 -7.08 2.37 22.33
N ALA A 567 -5.86 2.45 22.88
CA ALA A 567 -5.63 2.42 24.32
C ALA A 567 -4.57 3.43 24.74
N LEU A 568 -4.69 3.91 25.97
CA LEU A 568 -3.70 4.72 26.67
C LEU A 568 -3.09 3.85 27.78
N ALA A 569 -1.76 3.79 27.85
CA ALA A 569 -1.07 3.02 28.90
C ALA A 569 0.17 3.76 29.38
N GLU A 570 0.62 3.48 30.61
CA GLU A 570 1.88 4.03 31.11
C GLU A 570 3.09 3.44 30.41
N ALA A 571 4.10 4.28 30.17
CA ALA A 571 5.40 3.85 29.67
C ALA A 571 6.30 3.45 30.85
N THR A 572 5.99 2.33 31.51
CA THR A 572 6.70 1.83 32.70
C THR A 572 7.16 0.40 32.52
N PRO A 573 8.34 0.00 33.05
CA PRO A 573 8.82 -1.38 32.99
C PRO A 573 8.25 -2.29 34.08
N GLU A 574 7.55 -1.77 35.11
CA GLU A 574 7.07 -2.57 36.22
C GLU A 574 5.97 -3.55 35.78
N GLU A 575 4.94 -3.02 35.12
CA GLU A 575 3.80 -3.80 34.63
C GLU A 575 3.01 -3.02 33.56
N TYR A 576 2.12 -3.69 32.82
CA TYR A 576 1.18 -3.01 31.92
C TYR A 576 0.04 -2.37 32.72
N ARG A 577 -0.08 -1.05 32.65
CA ARG A 577 -1.16 -0.26 33.28
C ARG A 577 -1.91 0.50 32.19
N GLU A 578 -3.18 0.17 32.00
CA GLU A 578 -4.05 0.80 31.01
C GLU A 578 -4.93 1.86 31.66
N HIS A 579 -4.99 3.05 31.05
CA HIS A 579 -5.69 4.23 31.54
C HIS A 579 -6.84 4.67 30.63
N GLY A 580 -7.39 3.75 29.88
CA GLY A 580 -8.58 3.94 29.06
C GLY A 580 -8.45 3.35 27.68
N THR A 581 -9.59 2.95 27.14
CA THR A 581 -9.71 2.39 25.77
C THR A 581 -10.97 2.91 25.11
N PHE A 582 -10.90 3.01 23.80
CA PHE A 582 -12.08 3.25 22.96
C PHE A 582 -11.91 2.59 21.60
N LYS A 583 -12.93 2.63 20.76
CA LYS A 583 -12.90 2.05 19.43
C LYS A 583 -13.23 3.10 18.40
N ILE A 584 -12.39 3.24 17.38
CA ILE A 584 -12.67 4.05 16.20
C ILE A 584 -13.55 3.30 15.20
N ALA A 585 -14.25 4.02 14.33
CA ALA A 585 -15.00 3.43 13.23
C ALA A 585 -14.08 2.67 12.27
N SER A 586 -14.54 1.52 11.77
CA SER A 586 -13.81 0.71 10.79
C SER A 586 -14.27 1.02 9.37
N HIS A 587 -13.32 1.22 8.46
CA HIS A 587 -13.57 1.43 7.04
C HIS A 587 -13.22 0.17 6.21
N GLY A 588 -13.43 -1.02 6.81
CA GLY A 588 -13.37 -2.31 6.12
C GLY A 588 -11.96 -2.86 5.85
N ARG A 589 -10.91 -2.22 6.41
CA ARG A 589 -9.52 -2.64 6.31
C ARG A 589 -8.83 -2.51 7.68
N PRO A 590 -7.72 -3.22 7.94
CA PRO A 590 -6.95 -3.01 9.16
C PRO A 590 -6.45 -1.57 9.27
N SER A 591 -6.42 -1.01 10.49
CA SER A 591 -5.87 0.31 10.74
C SER A 591 -4.34 0.24 10.81
N TRP A 592 -3.65 0.70 9.75
CA TRP A 592 -2.19 0.64 9.63
C TRP A 592 -1.52 2.02 9.60
N ALA A 593 -2.26 3.09 9.37
CA ALA A 593 -1.72 4.44 9.52
C ALA A 593 -1.37 4.68 11.00
N HIS A 594 -0.15 5.13 11.28
CA HIS A 594 0.24 5.44 12.65
C HIS A 594 -0.48 6.70 13.14
N ALA A 595 -0.88 6.70 14.39
CA ALA A 595 -1.37 7.90 15.06
C ALA A 595 -0.27 8.96 15.16
N CYS A 596 -0.67 10.23 15.30
CA CYS A 596 0.22 11.38 15.51
C CYS A 596 -0.29 12.22 16.67
N ILE A 597 0.64 12.86 17.38
CA ILE A 597 0.29 13.87 18.40
C ILE A 597 0.99 15.17 18.03
N ALA A 598 0.20 16.24 17.89
CA ALA A 598 0.71 17.58 17.70
C ALA A 598 0.00 18.52 18.68
N GLY A 599 0.76 19.19 19.53
CA GLY A 599 0.22 19.94 20.66
C GLY A 599 -0.58 19.02 21.60
N ASP A 600 -1.81 19.40 21.88
CA ASP A 600 -2.77 18.69 22.71
C ASP A 600 -3.80 17.85 21.91
N THR A 601 -3.46 17.52 20.68
CA THR A 601 -4.37 16.83 19.77
C THR A 601 -3.78 15.49 19.31
N LEU A 602 -4.56 14.41 19.51
CA LEU A 602 -4.30 13.09 18.94
C LEU A 602 -5.03 12.96 17.61
N TYR A 603 -4.28 12.67 16.56
CA TYR A 603 -4.82 12.45 15.22
C TYR A 603 -4.77 10.98 14.87
N ILE A 604 -5.90 10.42 14.45
CA ILE A 604 -5.99 9.04 13.98
C ILE A 604 -6.62 9.03 12.59
N ARG A 605 -5.90 8.43 11.65
CA ARG A 605 -6.38 8.17 10.30
C ARG A 605 -6.74 6.70 10.12
N ASP A 606 -7.92 6.44 9.55
CA ASP A 606 -8.33 5.12 9.06
C ASP A 606 -8.91 5.23 7.66
N GLN A 607 -8.16 4.80 6.66
CA GLN A 607 -8.47 4.94 5.23
C GLN A 607 -8.76 6.42 4.86
N GLU A 608 -9.98 6.73 4.35
CA GLU A 608 -10.40 8.08 3.99
C GLU A 608 -10.81 8.97 5.16
N SER A 609 -10.90 8.40 6.37
CA SER A 609 -11.29 9.13 7.57
C SER A 609 -10.08 9.63 8.35
N LEU A 610 -10.15 10.86 8.83
CA LEU A 610 -9.20 11.48 9.75
C LEU A 610 -9.95 12.14 10.89
N THR A 611 -9.63 11.76 12.12
CA THR A 611 -10.24 12.30 13.35
C THR A 611 -9.19 12.95 14.24
N ALA A 612 -9.49 14.13 14.75
CA ALA A 612 -8.72 14.85 15.74
C ALA A 612 -9.40 14.78 17.11
N TYR A 613 -8.70 14.28 18.11
CA TYR A 613 -9.18 14.11 19.47
C TYR A 613 -8.48 15.09 20.42
N ASP A 614 -9.24 15.66 21.33
CA ASP A 614 -8.73 16.50 22.41
C ASP A 614 -8.12 15.63 23.52
N ILE A 615 -6.83 15.75 23.73
CA ILE A 615 -6.08 15.04 24.79
C ILE A 615 -5.43 16.02 25.77
N SER A 616 -5.89 17.29 25.81
CA SER A 616 -5.45 18.25 26.82
C SER A 616 -5.78 17.75 28.24
N SER A 617 -4.91 18.04 29.21
CA SER A 617 -5.31 17.98 30.63
C SER A 617 -6.34 19.11 30.89
N ASP A 618 -7.34 18.81 31.69
CA ASP A 618 -8.38 19.79 32.10
C ASP A 618 -7.77 20.99 32.80
#